data_fa7223482a36e10ca5f0b5a01af997c7
#
_entry.id   fa7223482a36e10ca5f0b5a01af997c7
#
_cell.length_a   1.000
_cell.length_b   1.000
_cell.length_c   1.000
_cell.angle_alpha   90.00
_cell.angle_beta   90.00
_cell.angle_gamma   90.00
#
_symmetry.space_group_name_H-M   'P 1'
#
loop_
_entity.id
_entity.type
_entity.pdbx_description
1 polymer ?
#
loop_
_entity_poly.entity_id
_entity_poly.type
_entity_poly.pdbx_seq_one_letter_code
_entity_poly.pdbx_strand_id
1 'polypeptide(L)'
;FYNAVMNTNYIDELNESQYLAVTYIDGPSLVIAGAGSGKTRVLTYKIDYLIKEKGYDAHHILALTFTNKAAHEIVRRVNRDIGLPWSSYIWMGTFHSVFARILRREAQYIGFTPQFSIYDAADSKSLLRSIIKEMGLDEKTYKPGVVQARISNAKNHLVTPTGYAANKEAYEGDIAARMPAIRDIYTRYWERCRQAGAMDFDDLLVYTYILFRDFPDVLTRYQDQFHYVLVDEYQDTNYAQHNIILQLTKENQRICVVGDDAQSIYSFRGADIDNILY
;
A
#
# COMPACT_ATOMS: atom_id res chain seq x y z
N PHE A 1 12.76 0.31 35.82
CA PHE A 1 14.22 0.31 35.75
C PHE A 1 14.77 -1.01 35.21
N TYR A 2 14.26 -2.13 35.71
CA TYR A 2 14.60 -3.43 35.16
C TYR A 2 14.31 -3.57 33.70
N ASN A 3 13.12 -3.09 33.25
CA ASN A 3 12.74 -3.12 31.87
C ASN A 3 13.63 -2.24 30.97
N ALA A 4 14.11 -1.11 31.51
CA ALA A 4 15.05 -0.26 30.77
C ALA A 4 16.36 -0.99 30.49
N VAL A 5 16.89 -1.74 31.48
CA VAL A 5 18.10 -2.52 31.28
C VAL A 5 17.90 -3.64 30.27
N MET A 6 16.77 -4.34 30.35
CA MET A 6 16.43 -5.40 29.38
C MET A 6 16.22 -4.85 27.98
N ASN A 7 15.64 -3.66 27.88
CA ASN A 7 15.29 -3.05 26.61
C ASN A 7 16.48 -2.42 25.88
N THR A 8 17.56 -2.09 26.58
CA THR A 8 18.75 -1.50 25.95
C THR A 8 19.58 -2.51 25.17
N ASN A 9 19.38 -3.81 25.35
CA ASN A 9 20.18 -4.83 24.66
C ASN A 9 20.08 -4.72 23.13
N TYR A 10 18.89 -4.50 22.59
CA TYR A 10 18.73 -4.36 21.15
C TYR A 10 19.24 -3.00 20.65
N ILE A 11 19.15 -1.96 21.47
CA ILE A 11 19.67 -0.64 21.17
C ILE A 11 21.20 -0.67 21.11
N ASP A 12 21.84 -1.39 22.03
CA ASP A 12 23.29 -1.51 22.09
C ASP A 12 23.89 -2.24 20.87
N GLU A 13 23.10 -3.03 20.17
CA GLU A 13 23.50 -3.69 18.93
C GLU A 13 23.55 -2.74 17.74
N LEU A 14 23.01 -1.51 17.87
CA LEU A 14 22.89 -0.56 16.79
C LEU A 14 24.08 0.37 16.74
N ASN A 15 24.54 0.69 15.54
CA ASN A 15 25.47 1.79 15.36
C ASN A 15 24.73 3.12 15.56
N GLU A 16 25.49 4.24 15.53
CA GLU A 16 24.92 5.56 15.78
C GLU A 16 23.79 5.93 14.81
N SER A 17 24.00 5.68 13.51
CA SER A 17 22.97 5.97 12.49
C SER A 17 21.72 5.14 12.67
N GLN A 18 21.88 3.85 12.99
CA GLN A 18 20.77 2.97 13.26
C GLN A 18 20.02 3.35 14.54
N TYR A 19 20.76 3.77 15.56
CA TYR A 19 20.18 4.24 16.81
C TYR A 19 19.30 5.46 16.57
N LEU A 20 19.75 6.44 15.79
CA LEU A 20 18.97 7.63 15.43
C LEU A 20 17.74 7.24 14.62
N ALA A 21 17.91 6.32 13.67
CA ALA A 21 16.79 5.83 12.84
C ALA A 21 15.70 5.16 13.68
N VAL A 22 16.09 4.39 14.69
CA VAL A 22 15.15 3.69 15.58
C VAL A 22 14.45 4.66 16.53
N THR A 23 15.19 5.63 17.10
CA THR A 23 14.68 6.46 18.20
C THR A 23 13.98 7.74 17.74
N TYR A 24 14.15 8.19 16.51
CA TYR A 24 13.45 9.37 16.01
C TYR A 24 12.00 9.02 15.64
N ILE A 25 11.04 9.62 16.32
CA ILE A 25 9.61 9.32 16.15
C ILE A 25 8.70 10.56 16.07
N ASP A 26 9.27 11.75 16.12
CA ASP A 26 8.48 12.98 16.24
C ASP A 26 7.96 13.52 14.90
N GLY A 27 8.43 13.00 13.79
CA GLY A 27 8.02 13.43 12.47
C GLY A 27 8.42 12.41 11.40
N PRO A 28 8.26 12.77 10.12
CA PRO A 28 8.63 11.89 9.02
C PRO A 28 10.12 11.58 9.06
N SER A 29 10.45 10.32 8.78
CA SER A 29 11.84 9.90 8.67
C SER A 29 12.05 8.98 7.48
N LEU A 30 13.21 9.10 6.87
CA LEU A 30 13.67 8.26 5.79
C LEU A 30 14.93 7.52 6.24
N VAL A 31 14.89 6.21 6.19
CA VAL A 31 16.03 5.36 6.51
C VAL A 31 16.55 4.74 5.22
N ILE A 32 17.79 5.04 4.88
CA ILE A 32 18.45 4.44 3.73
C ILE A 32 19.31 3.30 4.25
N ALA A 33 19.04 2.10 3.77
CA ALA A 33 19.81 0.91 4.15
C ALA A 33 20.00 0.05 2.91
N GLY A 34 21.23 -0.19 2.54
CA GLY A 34 21.55 -1.04 1.40
C GLY A 34 21.11 -2.48 1.60
N ALA A 35 21.01 -3.23 0.52
CA ALA A 35 20.66 -4.63 0.57
C ALA A 35 21.60 -5.40 1.51
N GLY A 36 21.03 -6.17 2.42
CA GLY A 36 21.79 -6.95 3.39
C GLY A 36 22.32 -6.17 4.60
N SER A 37 22.04 -4.86 4.72
CA SER A 37 22.56 -4.03 5.79
C SER A 37 21.61 -3.85 6.98
N GLY A 38 20.63 -4.72 7.13
CA GLY A 38 19.79 -4.74 8.33
C GLY A 38 18.56 -3.85 8.29
N LYS A 39 17.96 -3.64 7.11
CA LYS A 39 16.68 -2.92 7.00
C LYS A 39 15.59 -3.49 7.90
N THR A 40 15.42 -4.81 7.85
CA THR A 40 14.44 -5.52 8.69
C THR A 40 14.75 -5.32 10.17
N ARG A 41 16.03 -5.27 10.51
CA ARG A 41 16.48 -5.03 11.87
C ARG A 41 16.08 -3.64 12.37
N VAL A 42 16.27 -2.60 11.54
CA VAL A 42 15.86 -1.23 11.90
C VAL A 42 14.35 -1.15 12.11
N LEU A 43 13.57 -1.74 11.21
CA LEU A 43 12.11 -1.77 11.36
C LEU A 43 11.66 -2.50 12.61
N THR A 44 12.22 -3.67 12.86
CA THR A 44 11.88 -4.49 14.02
C THR A 44 12.21 -3.76 15.32
N TYR A 45 13.39 -3.18 15.40
CA TYR A 45 13.82 -2.46 16.60
C TYR A 45 13.05 -1.16 16.80
N LYS A 46 12.63 -0.51 15.73
CA LYS A 46 11.77 0.66 15.86
C LYS A 46 10.39 0.30 16.43
N ILE A 47 9.81 -0.80 15.99
CA ILE A 47 8.57 -1.32 16.57
C ILE A 47 8.76 -1.64 18.05
N ASP A 48 9.85 -2.34 18.39
CA ASP A 48 10.18 -2.65 19.77
C ASP A 48 10.30 -1.38 20.62
N TYR A 49 10.99 -0.37 20.10
CA TYR A 49 11.19 0.92 20.74
C TYR A 49 9.87 1.65 21.00
N LEU A 50 8.99 1.69 19.99
CA LEU A 50 7.69 2.33 20.10
C LEU A 50 6.85 1.68 21.22
N ILE A 51 6.86 0.37 21.30
CA ILE A 51 6.07 -0.36 22.28
C ILE A 51 6.71 -0.33 23.66
N LYS A 52 7.99 -0.68 23.75
CA LYS A 52 8.68 -0.86 25.05
C LYS A 52 9.07 0.45 25.70
N GLU A 53 9.61 1.39 24.91
CA GLU A 53 10.16 2.64 25.45
C GLU A 53 9.14 3.78 25.40
N LYS A 54 8.35 3.87 24.36
CA LYS A 54 7.39 4.97 24.18
C LYS A 54 5.97 4.63 24.57
N GLY A 55 5.70 3.40 24.94
CA GLY A 55 4.40 2.99 25.47
C GLY A 55 3.29 2.96 24.43
N TYR A 56 3.63 2.84 23.14
CA TYR A 56 2.60 2.70 22.11
C TYR A 56 1.88 1.37 22.28
N ASP A 57 0.56 1.39 22.17
CA ASP A 57 -0.20 0.16 22.02
C ASP A 57 0.06 -0.43 20.63
N ALA A 58 0.22 -1.75 20.58
CA ALA A 58 0.56 -2.44 19.34
C ALA A 58 -0.46 -2.17 18.22
N HIS A 59 -1.74 -2.06 18.54
CA HIS A 59 -2.79 -1.80 17.54
C HIS A 59 -2.77 -0.39 16.94
N HIS A 60 -1.95 0.51 17.47
CA HIS A 60 -1.73 1.85 16.92
C HIS A 60 -0.52 1.91 15.98
N ILE A 61 0.11 0.78 15.72
CA ILE A 61 1.24 0.70 14.79
C ILE A 61 0.79 0.00 13.50
N LEU A 62 1.05 0.64 12.37
CA LEU A 62 0.83 0.08 11.05
C LEU A 62 2.19 -0.14 10.38
N ALA A 63 2.47 -1.37 9.98
CA ALA A 63 3.70 -1.71 9.26
C ALA A 63 3.35 -2.37 7.93
N LEU A 64 3.78 -1.75 6.84
CA LEU A 64 3.48 -2.16 5.47
C LEU A 64 4.74 -2.70 4.80
N THR A 65 4.61 -3.86 4.16
CA THR A 65 5.67 -4.50 3.40
C THR A 65 5.15 -4.88 2.00
N PHE A 66 6.05 -5.41 1.15
CA PHE A 66 5.67 -5.82 -0.20
C PHE A 66 5.45 -7.32 -0.35
N THR A 67 5.95 -8.13 0.59
CA THR A 67 5.83 -9.58 0.52
C THR A 67 5.34 -10.15 1.83
N ASN A 68 4.58 -11.24 1.75
CA ASN A 68 4.15 -11.97 2.94
C ASN A 68 5.36 -12.51 3.72
N LYS A 69 6.43 -12.90 3.02
CA LYS A 69 7.67 -13.35 3.65
C LYS A 69 8.26 -12.27 4.55
N ALA A 70 8.37 -11.03 4.04
CA ALA A 70 8.89 -9.91 4.83
C ALA A 70 7.99 -9.62 6.04
N ALA A 71 6.67 -9.63 5.85
CA ALA A 71 5.72 -9.44 6.95
C ALA A 71 5.89 -10.50 8.04
N HIS A 72 5.98 -11.77 7.66
CA HIS A 72 6.17 -12.88 8.60
C HIS A 72 7.50 -12.79 9.34
N GLU A 73 8.56 -12.38 8.66
CA GLU A 73 9.87 -12.19 9.28
C GLU A 73 9.84 -11.11 10.36
N ILE A 74 9.20 -9.99 10.09
CA ILE A 74 9.07 -8.89 11.05
C ILE A 74 8.24 -9.37 12.26
N VAL A 75 7.11 -10.02 12.02
CA VAL A 75 6.26 -10.57 13.09
C VAL A 75 7.07 -11.54 13.97
N ARG A 76 7.82 -12.44 13.36
CA ARG A 76 8.63 -13.42 14.06
C ARG A 76 9.66 -12.74 14.97
N ARG A 77 10.35 -11.72 14.47
CA ARG A 77 11.35 -10.99 15.26
C ARG A 77 10.73 -10.18 16.39
N VAL A 78 9.61 -9.51 16.11
CA VAL A 78 8.89 -8.74 17.13
C VAL A 78 8.34 -9.67 18.21
N ASN A 79 7.81 -10.84 17.84
CA ASN A 79 7.37 -11.85 18.81
C ASN A 79 8.49 -12.31 19.71
N ARG A 80 9.67 -12.53 19.17
CA ARG A 80 10.84 -12.92 19.93
C ARG A 80 11.24 -11.84 20.95
N ASP A 81 11.19 -10.58 20.54
CA ASP A 81 11.70 -9.45 21.33
C ASP A 81 10.68 -8.95 22.36
N ILE A 82 9.40 -8.94 22.01
CA ILE A 82 8.32 -8.38 22.85
C ILE A 82 7.47 -9.49 23.45
N GLY A 83 7.30 -10.58 22.70
CA GLY A 83 6.47 -11.70 23.10
C GLY A 83 5.02 -11.54 22.65
N LEU A 84 4.29 -12.67 22.70
CA LEU A 84 2.84 -12.70 22.50
C LEU A 84 2.15 -12.25 23.79
N PRO A 85 0.97 -11.63 23.74
CA PRO A 85 0.15 -11.34 22.56
C PRO A 85 0.42 -9.98 21.88
N TRP A 86 1.35 -9.19 22.37
CA TRP A 86 1.54 -7.80 21.95
C TRP A 86 1.73 -7.65 20.44
N SER A 87 2.59 -8.48 19.85
CA SER A 87 2.88 -8.40 18.43
C SER A 87 1.69 -8.78 17.54
N SER A 88 0.75 -9.58 18.05
CA SER A 88 -0.42 -10.00 17.28
C SER A 88 -1.43 -8.88 17.05
N TYR A 89 -1.32 -7.79 17.80
CA TYR A 89 -2.21 -6.61 17.63
C TYR A 89 -1.67 -5.56 16.69
N ILE A 90 -0.43 -5.70 16.23
CA ILE A 90 0.13 -4.78 15.23
C ILE A 90 -0.58 -5.00 13.90
N TRP A 91 -1.00 -3.91 13.27
CA TRP A 91 -1.49 -3.96 11.91
C TRP A 91 -0.28 -4.12 10.97
N MET A 92 -0.05 -5.32 10.52
CA MET A 92 1.14 -5.65 9.74
C MET A 92 0.79 -6.57 8.59
N GLY A 93 1.37 -6.29 7.43
CA GLY A 93 1.19 -7.12 6.26
C GLY A 93 1.58 -6.39 4.99
N THR A 94 1.24 -7.00 3.86
CA THR A 94 1.38 -6.34 2.57
C THR A 94 0.33 -5.24 2.42
N PHE A 95 0.58 -4.29 1.53
CA PHE A 95 -0.40 -3.25 1.21
C PHE A 95 -1.76 -3.85 0.89
N HIS A 96 -1.79 -4.83 0.00
CA HIS A 96 -3.05 -5.43 -0.43
C HIS A 96 -3.78 -6.13 0.71
N SER A 97 -3.08 -6.87 1.56
CA SER A 97 -3.72 -7.59 2.67
C SER A 97 -4.30 -6.64 3.72
N VAL A 98 -3.56 -5.59 4.07
CA VAL A 98 -4.01 -4.58 5.05
C VAL A 98 -5.20 -3.81 4.51
N PHE A 99 -5.12 -3.34 3.27
CA PHE A 99 -6.20 -2.54 2.70
C PHE A 99 -7.42 -3.39 2.34
N ALA A 100 -7.25 -4.65 1.97
CA ALA A 100 -8.38 -5.57 1.85
C ALA A 100 -9.13 -5.70 3.18
N ARG A 101 -8.41 -5.80 4.29
CA ARG A 101 -9.00 -5.86 5.63
C ARG A 101 -9.81 -4.59 5.94
N ILE A 102 -9.27 -3.42 5.63
CA ILE A 102 -9.98 -2.14 5.82
C ILE A 102 -11.22 -2.11 4.93
N LEU A 103 -11.09 -2.47 3.66
CA LEU A 103 -12.21 -2.44 2.72
C LEU A 103 -13.34 -3.39 3.12
N ARG A 104 -13.02 -4.56 3.68
CA ARG A 104 -14.05 -5.47 4.17
C ARG A 104 -14.82 -4.89 5.34
N ARG A 105 -14.15 -4.17 6.22
CA ARG A 105 -14.79 -3.51 7.37
C ARG A 105 -15.66 -2.33 6.93
N GLU A 106 -15.27 -1.62 5.89
CA GLU A 106 -15.93 -0.40 5.42
C GLU A 106 -16.65 -0.58 4.08
N ALA A 107 -16.91 -1.82 3.67
CA ALA A 107 -17.40 -2.16 2.32
C ALA A 107 -18.67 -1.40 1.91
N GLN A 108 -19.57 -1.19 2.84
CA GLN A 108 -20.85 -0.51 2.58
C GLN A 108 -20.67 0.90 2.02
N TYR A 109 -19.62 1.61 2.44
CA TYR A 109 -19.38 3.00 1.98
C TYR A 109 -19.07 3.05 0.49
N ILE A 110 -18.46 2.00 -0.04
CA ILE A 110 -18.03 1.94 -1.45
C ILE A 110 -18.92 1.05 -2.31
N GLY A 111 -20.08 0.63 -1.78
CA GLY A 111 -21.08 -0.14 -2.55
C GLY A 111 -20.78 -1.61 -2.68
N PHE A 112 -20.03 -2.20 -1.77
CA PHE A 112 -19.73 -3.62 -1.71
C PHE A 112 -20.27 -4.25 -0.43
N THR A 113 -20.25 -5.57 -0.38
CA THR A 113 -20.48 -6.31 0.87
C THR A 113 -19.13 -6.71 1.47
N PRO A 114 -19.07 -7.00 2.78
CA PRO A 114 -17.84 -7.49 3.40
C PRO A 114 -17.30 -8.77 2.79
N GLN A 115 -18.15 -9.54 2.10
CA GLN A 115 -17.79 -10.80 1.47
C GLN A 115 -17.43 -10.65 -0.01
N PHE A 116 -17.07 -9.47 -0.46
CA PHE A 116 -16.68 -9.27 -1.86
C PHE A 116 -15.57 -10.25 -2.26
N SER A 117 -15.61 -10.69 -3.51
CA SER A 117 -14.59 -11.57 -4.07
C SER A 117 -13.38 -10.78 -4.52
N ILE A 118 -12.21 -11.39 -4.43
CA ILE A 118 -10.97 -10.82 -4.98
C ILE A 118 -10.59 -11.66 -6.19
N TYR A 119 -10.55 -11.03 -7.35
CA TYR A 119 -10.12 -11.67 -8.59
C TYR A 119 -8.60 -11.64 -8.70
N ASP A 120 -8.01 -12.79 -8.94
CA ASP A 120 -6.59 -12.87 -9.26
C ASP A 120 -6.33 -12.49 -10.74
N ALA A 121 -5.08 -12.55 -11.15
CA ALA A 121 -4.71 -12.19 -12.52
C ALA A 121 -5.41 -13.08 -13.57
N ALA A 122 -5.57 -14.36 -13.28
CA ALA A 122 -6.25 -15.28 -14.19
C ALA A 122 -7.74 -14.97 -14.32
N ASP A 123 -8.40 -14.70 -13.19
CA ASP A 123 -9.82 -14.31 -13.17
C ASP A 123 -10.07 -13.03 -13.97
N SER A 124 -9.22 -12.02 -13.74
CA SER A 124 -9.30 -10.74 -14.42
C SER A 124 -9.10 -10.89 -15.93
N LYS A 125 -8.11 -11.66 -16.32
CA LYS A 125 -7.80 -11.93 -17.73
C LYS A 125 -8.94 -12.68 -18.41
N SER A 126 -9.54 -13.63 -17.75
CA SER A 126 -10.69 -14.39 -18.26
C SER A 126 -11.89 -13.48 -18.50
N LEU A 127 -12.18 -12.59 -17.55
CA LEU A 127 -13.27 -11.63 -17.70
C LEU A 127 -12.99 -10.66 -18.86
N LEU A 128 -11.77 -10.15 -18.98
CA LEU A 128 -11.41 -9.28 -20.09
C LEU A 128 -11.53 -9.98 -21.44
N ARG A 129 -11.15 -11.24 -21.53
CA ARG A 129 -11.33 -12.02 -22.75
C ARG A 129 -12.81 -12.10 -23.15
N SER A 130 -13.68 -12.33 -22.19
CA SER A 130 -15.12 -12.36 -22.41
C SER A 130 -15.66 -11.03 -22.90
N ILE A 131 -15.22 -9.93 -22.30
CA ILE A 131 -15.63 -8.57 -22.68
C ILE A 131 -15.17 -8.24 -24.11
N ILE A 132 -13.93 -8.53 -24.43
CA ILE A 132 -13.36 -8.29 -25.77
C ILE A 132 -14.17 -9.06 -26.81
N LYS A 133 -14.51 -10.29 -26.54
CA LYS A 133 -15.33 -11.13 -27.43
C LYS A 133 -16.75 -10.57 -27.56
N GLU A 134 -17.39 -10.19 -26.47
CA GLU A 134 -18.75 -9.62 -26.47
C GLU A 134 -18.81 -8.31 -27.25
N MET A 135 -17.74 -7.51 -27.23
CA MET A 135 -17.64 -6.26 -27.98
C MET A 135 -17.30 -6.47 -29.45
N GLY A 136 -17.12 -7.71 -29.89
CA GLY A 136 -16.78 -8.01 -31.27
C GLY A 136 -15.37 -7.57 -31.66
N LEU A 137 -14.48 -7.39 -30.71
CA LEU A 137 -13.10 -6.98 -30.95
C LEU A 137 -12.20 -8.18 -31.24
N ASP A 138 -11.17 -7.95 -32.06
CA ASP A 138 -10.20 -8.99 -32.42
C ASP A 138 -9.24 -9.25 -31.26
N GLU A 139 -9.19 -10.49 -30.78
CA GLU A 139 -8.29 -10.91 -29.70
C GLU A 139 -6.81 -10.81 -30.07
N LYS A 140 -6.47 -10.83 -31.35
CA LYS A 140 -5.08 -10.66 -31.77
C LYS A 140 -4.64 -9.22 -31.64
N THR A 141 -5.54 -8.29 -31.85
CA THR A 141 -5.31 -6.85 -31.66
C THR A 141 -5.42 -6.48 -30.19
N TYR A 142 -6.49 -6.94 -29.55
CA TYR A 142 -6.74 -6.71 -28.13
C TYR A 142 -6.37 -7.96 -27.32
N LYS A 143 -5.08 -8.19 -27.14
CA LYS A 143 -4.61 -9.31 -26.33
C LYS A 143 -5.02 -9.10 -24.88
N PRO A 144 -5.75 -10.04 -24.27
CA PRO A 144 -6.24 -9.86 -22.88
C PRO A 144 -5.17 -9.47 -21.88
N GLY A 145 -3.97 -10.05 -21.99
CA GLY A 145 -2.86 -9.70 -21.11
C GLY A 145 -2.35 -8.28 -21.29
N VAL A 146 -2.35 -7.77 -22.51
CA VAL A 146 -1.96 -6.37 -22.81
C VAL A 146 -3.01 -5.41 -22.29
N VAL A 147 -4.28 -5.71 -22.53
CA VAL A 147 -5.40 -4.91 -22.00
C VAL A 147 -5.38 -4.88 -20.48
N GLN A 148 -5.17 -6.02 -19.86
CA GLN A 148 -5.03 -6.14 -18.40
C GLN A 148 -3.92 -5.24 -17.87
N ALA A 149 -2.76 -5.24 -18.52
CA ALA A 149 -1.63 -4.40 -18.13
C ALA A 149 -1.96 -2.91 -18.23
N ARG A 150 -2.69 -2.50 -19.29
CA ARG A 150 -3.13 -1.10 -19.44
C ARG A 150 -4.09 -0.66 -18.35
N ILE A 151 -5.04 -1.51 -18.01
CA ILE A 151 -6.01 -1.25 -16.95
C ILE A 151 -5.31 -1.21 -15.60
N SER A 152 -4.42 -2.16 -15.33
CA SER A 152 -3.63 -2.20 -14.10
C SER A 152 -2.79 -0.93 -13.93
N ASN A 153 -2.14 -0.50 -15.00
CA ASN A 153 -1.35 0.74 -14.98
C ASN A 153 -2.23 1.96 -14.68
N ALA A 154 -3.41 2.06 -15.28
CA ALA A 154 -4.34 3.14 -15.00
C ALA A 154 -4.77 3.14 -13.53
N LYS A 155 -5.11 1.98 -12.98
CA LYS A 155 -5.52 1.84 -11.58
C LYS A 155 -4.38 2.21 -10.63
N ASN A 156 -3.16 1.79 -10.93
CA ASN A 156 -1.99 2.12 -10.11
C ASN A 156 -1.64 3.61 -10.13
N HIS A 157 -2.15 4.34 -11.11
CA HIS A 157 -2.06 5.80 -11.17
C HIS A 157 -3.35 6.48 -10.69
N LEU A 158 -4.26 5.75 -10.08
CA LEU A 158 -5.55 6.24 -9.56
C LEU A 158 -6.46 6.82 -10.66
N VAL A 159 -6.33 6.31 -11.86
CA VAL A 159 -7.17 6.73 -13.00
C VAL A 159 -8.35 5.77 -13.12
N THR A 160 -9.54 6.28 -12.83
CA THR A 160 -10.80 5.55 -12.98
C THR A 160 -11.21 5.48 -14.47
N PRO A 161 -12.19 4.65 -14.83
CA PRO A 161 -12.69 4.63 -16.22
C PRO A 161 -13.12 5.99 -16.75
N THR A 162 -13.79 6.79 -15.92
CA THR A 162 -14.21 8.14 -16.29
C THR A 162 -12.99 9.04 -16.56
N GLY A 163 -12.00 8.99 -15.69
CA GLY A 163 -10.77 9.75 -15.86
C GLY A 163 -9.98 9.30 -17.08
N TYR A 164 -9.94 8.00 -17.34
CA TYR A 164 -9.27 7.45 -18.52
C TYR A 164 -9.95 7.91 -19.82
N ALA A 165 -11.28 7.83 -19.86
CA ALA A 165 -12.05 8.24 -21.04
C ALA A 165 -11.93 9.74 -21.33
N ALA A 166 -11.72 10.57 -20.31
CA ALA A 166 -11.55 12.00 -20.45
C ALA A 166 -10.11 12.41 -20.82
N ASN A 167 -9.16 11.50 -20.77
CA ASN A 167 -7.75 11.79 -21.03
C ASN A 167 -7.43 11.66 -22.51
N LYS A 168 -7.21 12.80 -23.18
CA LYS A 168 -6.91 12.85 -24.61
C LYS A 168 -5.59 12.16 -24.96
N GLU A 169 -4.57 12.33 -24.12
CA GLU A 169 -3.26 11.71 -24.37
C GLU A 169 -3.35 10.20 -24.31
N ALA A 170 -4.11 9.67 -23.36
CA ALA A 170 -4.33 8.23 -23.24
C ALA A 170 -5.04 7.70 -24.51
N TYR A 171 -6.05 8.40 -24.96
CA TYR A 171 -6.80 8.00 -26.16
C TYR A 171 -5.92 8.06 -27.43
N GLU A 172 -5.16 9.13 -27.58
CA GLU A 172 -4.22 9.25 -28.71
C GLU A 172 -3.16 8.14 -28.70
N GLY A 173 -2.66 7.79 -27.52
CA GLY A 173 -1.75 6.67 -27.33
C GLY A 173 -2.40 5.34 -27.69
N ASP A 174 -3.65 5.15 -27.34
CA ASP A 174 -4.40 3.93 -27.66
C ASP A 174 -4.68 3.84 -29.16
N ILE A 175 -5.01 4.95 -29.82
CA ILE A 175 -5.15 5.00 -31.28
C ILE A 175 -3.84 4.63 -31.95
N ALA A 176 -2.73 5.21 -31.51
CA ALA A 176 -1.41 4.92 -32.05
C ALA A 176 -1.03 3.44 -31.89
N ALA A 177 -1.47 2.81 -30.80
CA ALA A 177 -1.29 1.38 -30.55
C ALA A 177 -2.32 0.50 -31.25
N ARG A 178 -3.23 1.10 -32.04
CA ARG A 178 -4.32 0.42 -32.73
C ARG A 178 -5.33 -0.24 -31.79
N MET A 179 -5.48 0.31 -30.61
CA MET A 179 -6.40 -0.18 -29.56
C MET A 179 -7.29 0.95 -29.02
N PRO A 180 -8.05 1.67 -29.87
CA PRO A 180 -8.84 2.81 -29.39
C PRO A 180 -9.98 2.42 -28.45
N ALA A 181 -10.37 1.15 -28.40
CA ALA A 181 -11.45 0.68 -27.55
C ALA A 181 -11.02 0.38 -26.09
N ILE A 182 -9.78 0.59 -25.72
CA ILE A 182 -9.30 0.32 -24.35
C ILE A 182 -10.19 1.02 -23.32
N ARG A 183 -10.52 2.29 -23.54
CA ARG A 183 -11.37 3.06 -22.61
C ARG A 183 -12.75 2.43 -22.40
N ASP A 184 -13.33 1.88 -23.47
CA ASP A 184 -14.64 1.24 -23.40
C ASP A 184 -14.54 -0.13 -22.72
N ILE A 185 -13.46 -0.86 -22.97
CA ILE A 185 -13.17 -2.12 -22.28
C ILE A 185 -13.00 -1.88 -20.79
N TYR A 186 -12.27 -0.86 -20.41
CA TYR A 186 -12.01 -0.51 -19.00
C TYR A 186 -13.33 -0.18 -18.30
N THR A 187 -14.20 0.62 -18.91
CA THR A 187 -15.51 0.95 -18.36
C THR A 187 -16.35 -0.30 -18.13
N ARG A 188 -16.43 -1.20 -19.11
CA ARG A 188 -17.19 -2.45 -18.99
C ARG A 188 -16.60 -3.38 -17.94
N TYR A 189 -15.29 -3.48 -17.90
CA TYR A 189 -14.59 -4.31 -16.90
C TYR A 189 -14.89 -3.83 -15.49
N TRP A 190 -14.79 -2.54 -15.26
CA TRP A 190 -15.11 -1.91 -13.99
C TRP A 190 -16.55 -2.23 -13.55
N GLU A 191 -17.49 -2.02 -14.44
CA GLU A 191 -18.91 -2.28 -14.16
C GLU A 191 -19.19 -3.76 -13.91
N ARG A 192 -18.59 -4.64 -14.69
CA ARG A 192 -18.77 -6.10 -14.55
C ARG A 192 -18.22 -6.60 -13.21
N CYS A 193 -17.10 -6.09 -12.78
CA CYS A 193 -16.56 -6.41 -11.46
C CYS A 193 -17.50 -5.93 -10.36
N ARG A 194 -18.01 -4.71 -10.45
CA ARG A 194 -18.96 -4.20 -9.46
C ARG A 194 -20.24 -5.02 -9.42
N GLN A 195 -20.81 -5.36 -10.55
CA GLN A 195 -22.01 -6.20 -10.65
C GLN A 195 -21.80 -7.58 -10.02
N ALA A 196 -20.62 -8.13 -10.17
CA ALA A 196 -20.26 -9.42 -9.59
C ALA A 196 -19.88 -9.34 -8.10
N GLY A 197 -19.85 -8.14 -7.52
CA GLY A 197 -19.38 -7.97 -6.15
C GLY A 197 -17.90 -8.33 -6.00
N ALA A 198 -17.07 -8.02 -6.98
CA ALA A 198 -15.68 -8.43 -7.04
C ALA A 198 -14.74 -7.23 -7.21
N MET A 199 -13.55 -7.37 -6.68
CA MET A 199 -12.41 -6.46 -6.89
C MET A 199 -11.24 -7.26 -7.43
N ASP A 200 -10.45 -6.67 -8.31
CA ASP A 200 -9.13 -7.22 -8.61
C ASP A 200 -8.09 -6.69 -7.59
N PHE A 201 -6.84 -7.12 -7.70
CA PHE A 201 -5.81 -6.67 -6.75
C PHE A 201 -5.59 -5.17 -6.80
N ASP A 202 -5.62 -4.56 -7.98
CA ASP A 202 -5.42 -3.12 -8.10
C ASP A 202 -6.59 -2.34 -7.50
N ASP A 203 -7.80 -2.89 -7.56
CA ASP A 203 -8.99 -2.30 -6.94
C ASP A 203 -8.86 -2.15 -5.43
N LEU A 204 -8.11 -3.02 -4.79
CA LEU A 204 -7.89 -2.92 -3.34
C LEU A 204 -7.23 -1.57 -2.98
N LEU A 205 -6.34 -1.08 -3.82
CA LEU A 205 -5.71 0.21 -3.63
C LEU A 205 -6.61 1.36 -4.09
N VAL A 206 -7.22 1.24 -5.26
CA VAL A 206 -8.08 2.29 -5.81
C VAL A 206 -9.27 2.56 -4.89
N TYR A 207 -9.96 1.53 -4.44
CA TYR A 207 -11.11 1.71 -3.54
C TYR A 207 -10.71 2.19 -2.15
N THR A 208 -9.54 1.83 -1.66
CA THR A 208 -9.03 2.40 -0.40
C THR A 208 -8.81 3.91 -0.56
N TYR A 209 -8.19 4.33 -1.64
CA TYR A 209 -8.00 5.75 -1.92
C TYR A 209 -9.33 6.49 -2.04
N ILE A 210 -10.30 5.92 -2.78
CA ILE A 210 -11.64 6.50 -2.95
C ILE A 210 -12.38 6.58 -1.60
N LEU A 211 -12.31 5.52 -0.81
CA LEU A 211 -12.91 5.48 0.53
C LEU A 211 -12.42 6.65 1.39
N PHE A 212 -11.12 6.83 1.45
CA PHE A 212 -10.52 7.88 2.27
C PHE A 212 -10.76 9.28 1.71
N ARG A 213 -10.76 9.43 0.38
CA ARG A 213 -11.05 10.71 -0.28
C ARG A 213 -12.48 11.15 -0.07
N ASP A 214 -13.44 10.24 -0.27
CA ASP A 214 -14.86 10.58 -0.34
C ASP A 214 -15.59 10.46 1.01
N PHE A 215 -14.98 9.78 1.99
CA PHE A 215 -15.57 9.59 3.32
C PHE A 215 -14.58 10.04 4.41
N PRO A 216 -14.49 11.37 4.65
CA PRO A 216 -13.52 11.92 5.60
C PRO A 216 -13.63 11.36 7.02
N ASP A 217 -14.83 11.01 7.45
CA ASP A 217 -15.04 10.43 8.79
C ASP A 217 -14.39 9.06 8.92
N VAL A 218 -14.42 8.27 7.85
CA VAL A 218 -13.73 6.98 7.81
C VAL A 218 -12.23 7.19 7.86
N LEU A 219 -11.70 8.11 7.05
CA LEU A 219 -10.27 8.43 7.07
C LEU A 219 -9.81 8.87 8.46
N THR A 220 -10.56 9.76 9.10
CA THR A 220 -10.24 10.25 10.45
C THR A 220 -10.13 9.10 11.45
N ARG A 221 -11.03 8.11 11.39
CA ARG A 221 -10.96 6.95 12.28
C ARG A 221 -9.65 6.17 12.11
N TYR A 222 -9.19 6.01 10.87
CA TYR A 222 -7.92 5.29 10.61
C TYR A 222 -6.70 6.15 10.89
N GLN A 223 -6.76 7.46 10.67
CA GLN A 223 -5.70 8.38 11.09
C GLN A 223 -5.54 8.35 12.63
N ASP A 224 -6.64 8.30 13.36
CA ASP A 224 -6.62 8.21 14.82
C ASP A 224 -6.18 6.82 15.30
N GLN A 225 -6.48 5.78 14.53
CA GLN A 225 -6.07 4.41 14.82
C GLN A 225 -4.55 4.25 14.68
N PHE A 226 -3.98 4.76 13.60
CA PHE A 226 -2.57 4.56 13.28
C PHE A 226 -1.72 5.73 13.75
N HIS A 227 -1.20 5.61 14.96
CA HIS A 227 -0.34 6.64 15.55
C HIS A 227 1.05 6.65 14.93
N TYR A 228 1.50 5.53 14.40
CA TYR A 228 2.78 5.42 13.73
C TYR A 228 2.70 4.46 12.55
N VAL A 229 3.25 4.87 11.41
CA VAL A 229 3.25 4.10 10.17
C VAL A 229 4.69 3.81 9.75
N LEU A 230 4.97 2.54 9.45
CA LEU A 230 6.26 2.11 8.93
C LEU A 230 6.05 1.49 7.55
N VAL A 231 6.89 1.85 6.60
CA VAL A 231 6.82 1.32 5.24
C VAL A 231 8.20 0.83 4.82
N ASP A 232 8.31 -0.47 4.57
CA ASP A 232 9.53 -1.09 4.06
C ASP A 232 9.56 -1.03 2.53
N GLU A 233 10.76 -1.13 1.95
CA GLU A 233 10.96 -1.15 0.49
C GLU A 233 10.24 0.00 -0.22
N TYR A 234 10.34 1.21 0.33
CA TYR A 234 9.56 2.36 -0.16
C TYR A 234 9.82 2.69 -1.62
N GLN A 235 11.01 2.39 -2.13
CA GLN A 235 11.34 2.58 -3.55
C GLN A 235 10.43 1.76 -4.49
N ASP A 236 9.81 0.70 -3.99
CA ASP A 236 8.92 -0.17 -4.78
C ASP A 236 7.47 0.29 -4.76
N THR A 237 7.14 1.37 -4.03
CA THR A 237 5.78 1.88 -3.98
C THR A 237 5.36 2.49 -5.32
N ASN A 238 4.12 2.25 -5.70
CA ASN A 238 3.51 2.93 -6.84
C ASN A 238 2.77 4.21 -6.38
N TYR A 239 2.28 4.96 -7.35
CA TYR A 239 1.57 6.21 -7.09
C TYR A 239 0.35 6.01 -6.17
N ALA A 240 -0.44 4.94 -6.38
CA ALA A 240 -1.60 4.65 -5.55
C ALA A 240 -1.21 4.39 -4.10
N GLN A 241 -0.22 3.54 -3.87
CA GLN A 241 0.28 3.22 -2.53
C GLN A 241 0.80 4.46 -1.81
N HIS A 242 1.58 5.26 -2.50
CA HIS A 242 2.12 6.50 -1.98
C HIS A 242 1.00 7.46 -1.54
N ASN A 243 -0.02 7.65 -2.35
CA ASN A 243 -1.13 8.56 -2.02
C ASN A 243 -1.96 8.06 -0.83
N ILE A 244 -2.16 6.75 -0.70
CA ILE A 244 -2.85 6.20 0.46
C ILE A 244 -2.05 6.44 1.74
N ILE A 245 -0.74 6.26 1.69
CA ILE A 245 0.15 6.55 2.81
C ILE A 245 0.04 8.02 3.20
N LEU A 246 0.02 8.92 2.23
CA LEU A 246 -0.16 10.36 2.49
C LEU A 246 -1.50 10.65 3.15
N GLN A 247 -2.58 10.04 2.68
CA GLN A 247 -3.89 10.21 3.31
C GLN A 247 -3.84 9.81 4.79
N LEU A 248 -3.22 8.69 5.11
CA LEU A 248 -3.16 8.17 6.48
C LEU A 248 -2.27 8.99 7.41
N THR A 249 -1.21 9.59 6.88
CA THR A 249 -0.17 10.23 7.70
C THR A 249 -0.19 11.77 7.64
N LYS A 250 -1.09 12.33 6.88
CA LYS A 250 -1.19 13.78 6.64
C LYS A 250 -1.28 14.60 7.92
N GLU A 251 -2.02 14.14 8.90
CA GLU A 251 -2.28 14.91 10.12
C GLU A 251 -1.16 14.77 11.15
N ASN A 252 -0.78 13.55 11.51
CA ASN A 252 0.20 13.33 12.57
C ASN A 252 1.64 13.27 12.06
N GLN A 253 1.86 12.98 10.78
CA GLN A 253 3.17 12.89 10.12
C GLN A 253 4.16 11.92 10.80
N ARG A 254 3.66 10.97 11.56
CA ARG A 254 4.50 9.96 12.22
C ARG A 254 4.67 8.76 11.29
N ILE A 255 5.62 8.89 10.40
CA ILE A 255 5.92 7.89 9.39
C ILE A 255 7.42 7.68 9.28
N CYS A 256 7.81 6.42 9.16
CA CYS A 256 9.17 6.02 8.82
C CYS A 256 9.12 5.19 7.54
N VAL A 257 9.80 5.66 6.50
CA VAL A 257 9.97 4.90 5.26
C VAL A 257 11.39 4.39 5.18
N VAL A 258 11.54 3.14 4.80
CA VAL A 258 12.84 2.48 4.68
C VAL A 258 13.03 2.04 3.23
N GLY A 259 14.17 2.35 2.66
CA GLY A 259 14.48 1.99 1.28
C GLY A 259 15.96 1.75 1.06
N ASP A 260 16.27 1.23 -0.14
CA ASP A 260 17.64 0.85 -0.52
C ASP A 260 18.50 2.08 -0.78
N ASP A 261 17.91 3.12 -1.35
CA ASP A 261 18.66 4.26 -1.82
C ASP A 261 17.75 5.49 -1.94
N ALA A 262 18.29 6.64 -1.59
CA ALA A 262 17.55 7.90 -1.62
C ALA A 262 17.10 8.26 -3.02
N GLN A 263 17.92 8.00 -4.03
CA GLN A 263 17.60 8.33 -5.42
C GLN A 263 16.39 7.56 -5.94
N SER A 264 16.31 6.27 -5.61
CA SER A 264 15.15 5.45 -5.96
C SER A 264 13.87 5.95 -5.29
N ILE A 265 13.97 6.42 -4.05
CA ILE A 265 12.84 7.00 -3.32
C ILE A 265 12.43 8.34 -3.92
N TYR A 266 13.38 9.20 -4.26
CA TYR A 266 13.11 10.51 -4.86
C TYR A 266 12.67 10.41 -6.32
N SER A 267 13.06 9.38 -7.06
CA SER A 267 12.59 9.14 -8.42
C SER A 267 11.12 8.73 -8.47
N PHE A 268 10.61 8.29 -7.35
CA PHE A 268 9.18 8.10 -7.15
C PHE A 268 8.54 9.48 -7.03
N ARG A 269 8.18 10.01 -8.14
CA ARG A 269 7.75 11.35 -8.35
C ARG A 269 6.55 11.80 -7.59
N GLY A 270 6.69 12.76 -6.93
CA GLY A 270 5.63 13.62 -6.55
C GLY A 270 6.24 14.64 -5.65
N ALA A 271 5.90 15.86 -5.83
CA ALA A 271 6.06 16.91 -4.85
C ALA A 271 5.66 16.45 -3.45
N ASP A 272 4.95 15.35 -3.39
CA ASP A 272 4.39 14.77 -2.18
C ASP A 272 5.39 13.98 -1.34
N ILE A 273 6.48 13.46 -1.94
CA ILE A 273 7.57 12.87 -1.16
C ILE A 273 8.20 13.92 -0.25
N ASP A 274 8.32 15.15 -0.73
CA ASP A 274 8.84 16.24 0.08
C ASP A 274 7.95 16.45 1.31
N ASN A 275 6.65 16.26 1.20
CA ASN A 275 5.73 16.36 2.33
C ASN A 275 5.88 15.22 3.35
N ILE A 276 6.36 14.04 2.93
CA ILE A 276 6.66 12.95 3.85
C ILE A 276 8.00 13.20 4.56
N LEU A 277 8.94 13.82 3.88
CA LEU A 277 10.29 14.02 4.40
C LEU A 277 10.43 15.31 5.21
N TYR A 278 9.50 16.21 5.14
CA TYR A 278 9.44 17.45 5.85
C TYR A 278 8.08 17.59 6.58
#